data_dfff02fe5a5bf4ac814874ac35437bee
#
_entry.id   dfff02fe5a5bf4ac814874ac35437bee
#
_cell.length_a   1.000
_cell.length_b   1.000
_cell.length_c   1.000
_cell.angle_alpha   90.00
_cell.angle_beta   90.00
_cell.angle_gamma   90.00
#
_symmetry.space_group_name_H-M   'P 1'
#
loop_
_entity.id
_entity.type
_entity.pdbx_description
1 polymer ?
#
loop_
_entity_poly.entity_id
_entity_poly.type
_entity_poly.pdbx_seq_one_letter_code
_entity_poly.pdbx_strand_id
1 'polypeptide(L)'
;MRFSLITATLGRVEEVRCLCVSLSKQTFKDFELYIVDQNEHHELEDIVRNFEKNFIIHYIRSDVKGLSYNRNIALRMCKGEIIGFPDDDCYYEVNVLQEVNEAFSSREEVGFCAVTTRDTVTKRVCHISQKAYLYKKDVLKACTSIM
;
A
#
# COMPACT_ATOMS: atom_id res chain seq x y z
N MET A 1 -3.27 10.12 11.62
CA MET A 1 -2.71 9.32 10.51
C MET A 1 -3.83 9.01 9.54
N ARG A 2 -3.72 9.50 8.32
CA ARG A 2 -4.76 9.29 7.31
C ARG A 2 -4.65 7.93 6.63
N PHE A 3 -3.42 7.54 6.20
CA PHE A 3 -3.20 6.25 5.55
C PHE A 3 -2.25 5.36 6.34
N SER A 4 -2.56 4.07 6.41
CA SER A 4 -1.63 2.99 6.69
C SER A 4 -1.48 2.12 5.44
N LEU A 5 -0.31 2.15 4.83
CA LEU A 5 0.03 1.35 3.66
C LEU A 5 0.72 0.07 4.13
N ILE A 6 0.32 -1.09 3.59
CA ILE A 6 0.88 -2.39 3.98
C ILE A 6 1.42 -3.09 2.74
N THR A 7 2.71 -3.35 2.70
CA THR A 7 3.34 -4.23 1.72
C THR A 7 3.97 -5.44 2.39
N ALA A 8 3.78 -6.62 1.82
CA ALA A 8 4.45 -7.85 2.23
C ALA A 8 5.31 -8.33 1.06
N THR A 9 6.58 -8.59 1.32
CA THR A 9 7.56 -8.85 0.27
C THR A 9 8.37 -10.11 0.52
N LEU A 10 8.78 -10.77 -0.58
CA LEU A 10 9.67 -11.93 -0.60
C LEU A 10 10.51 -11.90 -1.88
N GLY A 11 11.83 -11.79 -1.76
CA GLY A 11 12.78 -11.83 -2.86
C GLY A 11 12.81 -10.59 -3.78
N ARG A 12 12.20 -9.46 -3.36
CA ARG A 12 12.00 -8.25 -4.19
C ARG A 12 12.57 -6.98 -3.53
N VAL A 13 13.87 -6.97 -3.29
CA VAL A 13 14.55 -5.89 -2.55
C VAL A 13 14.56 -4.57 -3.34
N GLU A 14 14.88 -4.63 -4.64
CA GLU A 14 14.94 -3.43 -5.49
C GLU A 14 13.56 -2.87 -5.81
N GLU A 15 12.57 -3.72 -5.95
CA GLU A 15 11.18 -3.31 -6.15
C GLU A 15 10.66 -2.53 -4.92
N VAL A 16 10.92 -3.04 -3.71
CA VAL A 16 10.61 -2.31 -2.46
C VAL A 16 11.35 -0.98 -2.40
N ARG A 17 12.60 -0.91 -2.85
CA ARG A 17 13.34 0.35 -2.96
C ARG A 17 12.62 1.33 -3.88
N CYS A 18 12.18 0.88 -5.06
CA CYS A 18 11.43 1.70 -6.01
C CYS A 18 10.10 2.19 -5.44
N LEU A 19 9.38 1.32 -4.72
CA LEU A 19 8.17 1.71 -4.00
C LEU A 19 8.46 2.82 -2.98
N CYS A 20 9.49 2.67 -2.13
CA CYS A 20 9.89 3.69 -1.15
C CYS A 20 10.29 5.02 -1.81
N VAL A 21 11.03 4.98 -2.93
CA VAL A 21 11.36 6.18 -3.72
C VAL A 21 10.10 6.89 -4.21
N SER A 22 9.11 6.15 -4.68
CA SER A 22 7.86 6.74 -5.17
C SER A 22 7.01 7.33 -4.04
N LEU A 23 6.94 6.66 -2.90
CA LEU A 23 6.24 7.14 -1.72
C LEU A 23 6.90 8.38 -1.11
N SER A 24 8.23 8.47 -1.12
CA SER A 24 8.94 9.65 -0.64
C SER A 24 8.59 10.93 -1.40
N LYS A 25 8.17 10.79 -2.67
CA LYS A 25 7.79 11.89 -3.57
C LYS A 25 6.31 12.27 -3.48
N GLN A 26 5.48 11.55 -2.73
CA GLN A 26 4.05 11.87 -2.61
C GLN A 26 3.83 13.30 -2.12
N THR A 27 2.86 13.99 -2.69
CA THR A 27 2.44 15.34 -2.24
C THR A 27 1.69 15.28 -0.90
N PHE A 28 0.89 14.24 -0.70
CA PHE A 28 0.20 13.97 0.56
C PHE A 28 1.14 13.24 1.52
N LYS A 29 1.34 13.78 2.74
CA LYS A 29 2.37 13.30 3.68
C LYS A 29 1.82 12.59 4.94
N ASP A 30 0.52 12.63 5.19
CA ASP A 30 -0.07 12.00 6.38
C ASP A 30 -0.32 10.49 6.15
N PHE A 31 0.78 9.74 6.00
CA PHE A 31 0.78 8.29 5.83
C PHE A 31 1.93 7.60 6.56
N GLU A 32 1.75 6.32 6.84
CA GLU A 32 2.78 5.40 7.32
C GLU A 32 2.85 4.18 6.39
N LEU A 33 4.01 3.53 6.32
CA LEU A 33 4.24 2.32 5.55
C LEU A 33 4.65 1.17 6.49
N TYR A 34 3.94 0.06 6.40
CA TYR A 34 4.32 -1.22 6.98
C TYR A 34 4.98 -2.09 5.91
N ILE A 35 6.21 -2.50 6.16
CA ILE A 35 6.94 -3.46 5.31
C ILE A 35 7.04 -4.76 6.09
N VAL A 36 6.37 -5.82 5.63
CA VAL A 36 6.48 -7.15 6.21
C VAL A 36 7.41 -7.98 5.35
N ASP A 37 8.61 -8.18 5.87
CA ASP A 37 9.73 -8.84 5.18
C ASP A 37 9.75 -10.33 5.50
N GLN A 38 9.65 -11.14 4.43
CA GLN A 38 9.69 -12.61 4.47
C GLN A 38 11.04 -13.16 3.97
N ASN A 39 12.04 -12.30 3.70
CA ASN A 39 13.35 -12.72 3.24
C ASN A 39 14.17 -13.35 4.38
N GLU A 40 15.05 -14.27 4.05
CA GLU A 40 16.00 -14.87 5.01
C GLU A 40 17.09 -13.87 5.42
N HIS A 41 17.49 -13.00 4.51
CA HIS A 41 18.54 -12.00 4.70
C HIS A 41 17.98 -10.62 5.10
N HIS A 42 18.85 -9.75 5.62
CA HIS A 42 18.50 -8.43 6.18
C HIS A 42 18.66 -7.26 5.18
N GLU A 43 18.57 -7.53 3.88
CA GLU A 43 18.87 -6.54 2.82
C GLU A 43 17.89 -5.34 2.83
N LEU A 44 16.66 -5.52 3.33
CA LEU A 44 15.69 -4.44 3.42
C LEU A 44 15.94 -3.46 4.58
N GLU A 45 16.71 -3.83 5.58
CA GLU A 45 17.00 -2.94 6.72
C GLU A 45 17.69 -1.64 6.29
N ASP A 46 18.62 -1.72 5.32
CA ASP A 46 19.30 -0.53 4.81
C ASP A 46 18.35 0.37 4.00
N ILE A 47 17.41 -0.22 3.28
CA ILE A 47 16.36 0.54 2.59
C ILE A 47 15.51 1.28 3.62
N VAL A 48 15.04 0.60 4.65
CA VAL A 48 14.23 1.21 5.72
C VAL A 48 14.95 2.39 6.34
N ARG A 49 16.20 2.20 6.80
CA ARG A 49 17.02 3.28 7.40
C ARG A 49 17.18 4.50 6.49
N ASN A 50 17.31 4.28 5.18
CA ASN A 50 17.48 5.35 4.21
C ASN A 50 16.21 6.21 4.05
N PHE A 51 15.01 5.62 4.22
CA PHE A 51 13.74 6.30 4.00
C PHE A 51 12.99 6.73 5.26
N GLU A 52 13.36 6.26 6.46
CA GLU A 52 12.74 6.66 7.74
C GLU A 52 12.71 8.17 7.98
N LYS A 53 13.65 8.92 7.41
CA LYS A 53 13.69 10.39 7.45
C LYS A 53 12.66 11.08 6.53
N ASN A 54 12.06 10.36 5.60
CA ASN A 54 11.13 10.90 4.63
C ASN A 54 9.68 10.70 5.04
N PHE A 55 9.36 9.56 5.66
CA PHE A 55 8.04 9.19 6.18
C PHE A 55 8.15 8.06 7.20
N ILE A 56 7.09 7.79 7.93
CA ILE A 56 7.07 6.75 8.97
C ILE A 56 7.08 5.37 8.33
N ILE A 57 8.05 4.53 8.71
CA ILE A 57 8.15 3.14 8.28
C ILE A 57 8.13 2.23 9.49
N HIS A 58 7.28 1.20 9.44
CA HIS A 58 7.23 0.10 10.39
C HIS A 58 7.76 -1.15 9.69
N TYR A 59 8.94 -1.60 10.08
CA TYR A 59 9.57 -2.79 9.52
C TYR A 59 9.31 -4.00 10.41
N ILE A 60 8.78 -5.06 9.83
CA ILE A 60 8.39 -6.29 10.51
C ILE A 60 9.02 -7.48 9.80
N ARG A 61 9.76 -8.30 10.53
CA ARG A 61 10.27 -9.57 10.03
C ARG A 61 9.25 -10.68 10.25
N SER A 62 9.12 -11.59 9.27
CA SER A 62 8.23 -12.74 9.36
C SER A 62 8.89 -13.99 8.79
N ASP A 63 8.94 -15.04 9.59
CA ASP A 63 9.46 -16.35 9.17
C ASP A 63 8.40 -17.17 8.40
N VAL A 64 7.15 -16.71 8.37
CA VAL A 64 6.05 -17.38 7.69
C VAL A 64 5.85 -16.76 6.29
N LYS A 65 5.97 -17.60 5.26
CA LYS A 65 5.72 -17.18 3.87
C LYS A 65 4.21 -17.14 3.60
N GLY A 66 3.75 -16.08 2.96
CA GLY A 66 2.34 -15.93 2.55
C GLY A 66 1.86 -14.48 2.59
N LEU A 67 1.34 -14.01 1.45
CA LEU A 67 0.94 -12.62 1.24
C LEU A 67 -0.14 -12.17 2.24
N SER A 68 -1.26 -12.89 2.28
CA SER A 68 -2.41 -12.52 3.13
C SER A 68 -2.09 -12.62 4.62
N TYR A 69 -1.36 -13.66 5.02
CA TYR A 69 -0.94 -13.84 6.42
C TYR A 69 -0.11 -12.63 6.88
N ASN A 70 0.87 -12.25 6.10
CA ASN A 70 1.80 -11.16 6.45
C ASN A 70 1.12 -9.78 6.40
N ARG A 71 0.23 -9.53 5.43
CA ARG A 71 -0.62 -8.33 5.45
C ARG A 71 -1.48 -8.25 6.71
N ASN A 72 -2.02 -9.37 7.19
CA ASN A 72 -2.82 -9.43 8.43
C ASN A 72 -2.01 -9.16 9.70
N ILE A 73 -0.69 -9.46 9.73
CA ILE A 73 0.17 -9.08 10.85
C ILE A 73 0.20 -7.56 10.99
N ALA A 74 0.54 -6.85 9.91
CA ALA A 74 0.62 -5.40 9.91
C ALA A 74 -0.74 -4.73 10.12
N LEU A 75 -1.81 -5.29 9.55
CA LEU A 75 -3.17 -4.74 9.64
C LEU A 75 -3.62 -4.51 11.09
N ARG A 76 -3.20 -5.38 12.02
CA ARG A 76 -3.52 -5.25 13.46
C ARG A 76 -2.83 -4.08 14.15
N MET A 77 -1.80 -3.52 13.53
CA MET A 77 -0.97 -2.44 14.07
C MET A 77 -1.29 -1.09 13.45
N CYS A 78 -2.04 -1.08 12.34
CA CYS A 78 -2.37 0.12 11.57
C CYS A 78 -3.17 1.14 12.39
N LYS A 79 -2.81 2.42 12.23
CA LYS A 79 -3.48 3.56 12.89
C LYS A 79 -4.19 4.48 11.90
N GLY A 80 -3.98 4.27 10.60
CA GLY A 80 -4.61 5.07 9.55
C GLY A 80 -6.12 4.80 9.42
N GLU A 81 -6.86 5.84 9.09
CA GLU A 81 -8.28 5.74 8.78
C GLU A 81 -8.56 4.97 7.47
N ILE A 82 -7.60 5.02 6.54
CA ILE A 82 -7.64 4.34 5.25
C ILE A 82 -6.48 3.35 5.20
N ILE A 83 -6.78 2.09 4.92
CA ILE A 83 -5.78 1.05 4.73
C ILE A 83 -5.54 0.86 3.24
N GLY A 84 -4.28 0.94 2.83
CA GLY A 84 -3.84 0.65 1.46
C GLY A 84 -2.96 -0.60 1.40
N PHE A 85 -3.07 -1.33 0.31
CA PHE A 85 -2.27 -2.54 0.07
C PHE A 85 -1.46 -2.41 -1.23
N PRO A 86 -0.39 -1.59 -1.25
CA PRO A 86 0.53 -1.60 -2.38
C PRO A 86 1.19 -2.97 -2.55
N ASP A 87 1.28 -3.45 -3.78
CA ASP A 87 2.17 -4.55 -4.10
C ASP A 87 3.63 -4.08 -4.03
N ASP A 88 4.56 -4.96 -3.71
CA ASP A 88 5.96 -4.62 -3.48
C ASP A 88 6.68 -4.13 -4.75
N ASP A 89 6.14 -4.42 -5.94
CA ASP A 89 6.61 -4.00 -7.26
C ASP A 89 5.84 -2.80 -7.85
N CYS A 90 5.04 -2.11 -7.04
CA CYS A 90 4.32 -0.92 -7.47
C CYS A 90 5.19 0.34 -7.46
N TYR A 91 4.82 1.29 -8.33
CA TYR A 91 5.30 2.67 -8.32
C TYR A 91 4.11 3.62 -8.23
N TYR A 92 4.13 4.52 -7.25
CA TYR A 92 3.09 5.52 -7.03
C TYR A 92 3.44 6.83 -7.76
N GLU A 93 2.57 7.31 -8.64
CA GLU A 93 2.70 8.67 -9.17
C GLU A 93 2.50 9.70 -8.05
N VAL A 94 3.09 10.89 -8.21
CA VAL A 94 3.30 11.84 -7.10
C VAL A 94 2.02 12.30 -6.37
N ASN A 95 0.86 12.21 -7.02
CA ASN A 95 -0.42 12.67 -6.47
C ASN A 95 -1.37 11.55 -6.04
N VAL A 96 -0.99 10.28 -6.14
CA VAL A 96 -1.91 9.15 -5.91
C VAL A 96 -2.56 9.20 -4.53
N LEU A 97 -1.78 9.43 -3.47
CA LEU A 97 -2.35 9.51 -2.11
C LEU A 97 -3.26 10.73 -1.93
N GLN A 98 -2.94 11.85 -2.58
CA GLN A 98 -3.80 13.04 -2.58
C GLN A 98 -5.14 12.76 -3.28
N GLU A 99 -5.12 12.17 -4.46
CA GLU A 99 -6.32 11.84 -5.24
C GLU A 99 -7.22 10.83 -4.50
N VAL A 100 -6.61 9.80 -3.89
CA VAL A 100 -7.34 8.82 -3.07
C VAL A 100 -7.94 9.49 -1.84
N ASN A 101 -7.21 10.38 -1.16
CA ASN A 101 -7.74 11.13 -0.03
C ASN A 101 -8.96 11.98 -0.42
N GLU A 102 -8.90 12.68 -1.55
CA GLU A 102 -10.01 13.48 -2.08
C GLU A 102 -11.22 12.61 -2.40
N ALA A 103 -11.01 11.44 -3.01
CA ALA A 103 -12.09 10.50 -3.32
C ALA A 103 -12.85 10.03 -2.07
N PHE A 104 -12.13 9.73 -0.97
CA PHE A 104 -12.76 9.34 0.30
C PHE A 104 -13.36 10.53 1.04
N SER A 105 -12.77 11.72 0.93
CA SER A 105 -13.26 12.93 1.63
C SER A 105 -14.50 13.54 0.97
N SER A 106 -14.64 13.38 -0.34
CA SER A 106 -15.77 13.94 -1.09
C SER A 106 -17.03 13.07 -1.07
N ARG A 107 -16.94 11.82 -0.57
CA ARG A 107 -18.02 10.84 -0.60
C ARG A 107 -18.00 9.96 0.65
N GLU A 108 -18.78 10.30 1.64
CA GLU A 108 -18.84 9.57 2.92
C GLU A 108 -19.29 8.10 2.79
N GLU A 109 -20.06 7.78 1.73
CA GLU A 109 -20.54 6.42 1.47
C GLU A 109 -19.45 5.49 0.91
N VAL A 110 -18.30 6.01 0.48
CA VAL A 110 -17.23 5.19 -0.10
C VAL A 110 -16.52 4.41 1.00
N GLY A 111 -16.50 3.09 0.85
CA GLY A 111 -15.79 2.17 1.75
C GLY A 111 -14.56 1.51 1.12
N PHE A 112 -14.42 1.58 -0.21
CA PHE A 112 -13.31 0.98 -0.94
C PHE A 112 -13.01 1.77 -2.21
N CYS A 113 -11.71 1.91 -2.52
CA CYS A 113 -11.23 2.54 -3.75
C CYS A 113 -10.19 1.63 -4.41
N ALA A 114 -10.43 1.21 -5.64
CA ALA A 114 -9.45 0.56 -6.49
C ALA A 114 -8.87 1.60 -7.46
N VAL A 115 -7.56 1.79 -7.42
CA VAL A 115 -6.86 2.69 -8.32
C VAL A 115 -6.48 1.99 -9.62
N THR A 116 -6.41 2.76 -10.70
CA THR A 116 -5.95 2.25 -11.99
C THR A 116 -4.44 2.01 -11.94
N THR A 117 -4.01 0.81 -12.32
CA THR A 117 -2.61 0.47 -12.47
C THR A 117 -2.21 0.40 -13.94
N ARG A 118 -0.99 0.82 -14.26
CA ARG A 118 -0.43 0.82 -15.61
C ARG A 118 0.93 0.15 -15.61
N ASP A 119 1.20 -0.62 -16.63
CA ASP A 119 2.54 -1.10 -16.91
C ASP A 119 3.49 0.06 -17.21
N THR A 120 4.65 0.10 -16.58
CA THR A 120 5.59 1.22 -16.67
C THR A 120 6.23 1.36 -18.05
N VAL A 121 6.35 0.26 -18.80
CA VAL A 121 6.98 0.22 -20.13
C VAL A 121 5.96 0.42 -21.22
N THR A 122 4.93 -0.43 -21.27
CA THR A 122 3.94 -0.43 -22.35
C THR A 122 2.85 0.63 -22.17
N LYS A 123 2.73 1.22 -20.99
CA LYS A 123 1.66 2.16 -20.58
C LYS A 123 0.26 1.56 -20.66
N ARG A 124 0.14 0.25 -20.89
CA ARG A 124 -1.15 -0.45 -20.88
C ARG A 124 -1.71 -0.52 -19.48
N VAL A 125 -3.02 -0.40 -19.36
CA VAL A 125 -3.73 -0.64 -18.10
C VAL A 125 -3.65 -2.13 -17.75
N CYS A 126 -3.11 -2.43 -16.58
CA CYS A 126 -2.86 -3.81 -16.13
C CYS A 126 -4.09 -4.47 -15.52
N HIS A 127 -5.13 -3.70 -15.16
CA HIS A 127 -6.36 -4.20 -14.54
C HIS A 127 -7.62 -3.72 -15.25
N ILE A 128 -8.71 -4.33 -14.87
CA ILE A 128 -10.04 -4.42 -15.46
C ILE A 128 -10.63 -3.08 -15.96
N SER A 129 -10.09 -1.92 -15.61
CA SER A 129 -10.63 -0.64 -16.04
C SER A 129 -9.60 0.49 -16.10
N GLN A 130 -9.89 1.46 -16.98
CA GLN A 130 -9.16 2.74 -17.07
C GLN A 130 -9.63 3.78 -16.02
N LYS A 131 -10.55 3.41 -15.13
CA LYS A 131 -11.12 4.29 -14.10
C LYS A 131 -10.92 3.69 -12.72
N ALA A 132 -10.71 4.54 -11.72
CA ALA A 132 -10.79 4.13 -10.32
C ALA A 132 -12.21 3.64 -10.01
N TYR A 133 -12.33 2.56 -9.24
CA TYR A 133 -13.60 2.07 -8.74
C TYR A 133 -13.79 2.51 -7.29
N LEU A 134 -14.93 3.11 -7.03
CA LEU A 134 -15.39 3.46 -5.69
C LEU A 134 -16.54 2.54 -5.31
N TYR A 135 -16.42 1.88 -4.18
CA TYR A 135 -17.44 0.97 -3.67
C TYR A 135 -18.09 1.54 -2.43
N LYS A 136 -19.41 1.42 -2.32
CA LYS A 136 -20.14 1.83 -1.13
C LYS A 136 -19.81 0.90 0.05
N LYS A 137 -19.80 1.46 1.26
CA LYS A 137 -19.53 0.73 2.52
C LYS A 137 -20.44 -0.48 2.72
N ASP A 138 -21.67 -0.43 2.26
CA ASP A 138 -22.66 -1.51 2.41
C ASP A 138 -22.28 -2.76 1.62
N VAL A 139 -21.61 -2.61 0.47
CA VAL A 139 -21.13 -3.74 -0.34
C VAL A 139 -20.02 -4.50 0.40
N LEU A 140 -19.17 -3.80 1.15
CA LEU A 140 -18.06 -4.41 1.91
C LEU A 140 -18.57 -5.21 3.10
N LYS A 141 -19.65 -4.79 3.76
CA LYS A 141 -20.28 -5.57 4.85
C LYS A 141 -20.79 -6.93 4.38
N ALA A 142 -21.29 -7.00 3.14
CA ALA A 142 -21.73 -8.27 2.56
C ALA A 142 -20.55 -9.23 2.26
N CYS A 143 -19.37 -8.70 1.91
CA CYS A 143 -18.18 -9.51 1.65
C CYS A 143 -17.51 -10.05 2.91
N THR A 144 -17.60 -9.35 4.05
CA THR A 144 -16.99 -9.78 5.32
C THR A 144 -17.80 -10.87 6.07
N SER A 145 -19.04 -11.12 5.66
CA SER A 145 -19.87 -12.21 6.22
C SER A 145 -19.61 -13.58 5.59
N ILE A 146 -18.64 -13.70 4.69
CA ILE A 146 -18.29 -14.94 3.97
C ILE A 146 -16.94 -15.55 4.43
N MET A 147 -16.31 -14.97 5.47
CA MET A 147 -15.06 -15.50 6.06
C MET A 147 -15.32 -16.16 7.41
#